data_1d64b01501042e54d7b5bd487418dd62
#
_entry.id   1d64b01501042e54d7b5bd487418dd62
#
_cell.length_a   1.000
_cell.length_b   1.000
_cell.length_c   1.000
_cell.angle_alpha   90.00
_cell.angle_beta   90.00
_cell.angle_gamma   90.00
#
_symmetry.space_group_name_H-M   'P 1'
#
loop_
_entity.id
_entity.type
_entity.pdbx_description
1 polymer ?
#
loop_
_entity_poly.entity_id
_entity_poly.type
_entity_poly.pdbx_seq_one_letter_code
_entity_poly.pdbx_strand_id
1 'polypeptide(L)'
;IGEDSVSAMLAMLNEMLPTLPPEARFAFIRKLATRPESLCGDAAAALLLATDASVSSGALTGLALRQQAGDLSQALLSRITLIRSWLQDPDILRGMDKIIRSALKTGTPATDTRSKPKIHRVVSSMVDGSGAQSLSMAIQSGGRRALAVVLLKQGFGVKDAFVLPCTSASEQKQMIAQIANESGALEATADYAFTALSWALAEGQANGTMPAA
;
A
#
# COMPACT_ATOMS: atom_id res chain seq x y z
N ILE A 1 14.17 -8.42 5.73
CA ILE A 1 12.80 -8.67 6.18
C ILE A 1 11.96 -8.12 5.05
N GLY A 2 11.36 -9.00 4.26
CA GLY A 2 10.74 -8.67 2.98
C GLY A 2 9.29 -8.23 3.12
N GLU A 3 8.71 -7.79 2.01
CA GLU A 3 7.29 -7.46 1.86
C GLU A 3 6.39 -8.63 2.28
N ASP A 4 6.84 -9.87 2.11
CA ASP A 4 6.17 -11.08 2.59
C ASP A 4 5.83 -11.06 4.10
N SER A 5 6.67 -10.37 4.91
CA SER A 5 6.45 -10.28 6.36
C SER A 5 5.37 -9.27 6.74
N VAL A 6 5.20 -8.18 5.96
CA VAL A 6 4.13 -7.19 6.19
C VAL A 6 2.80 -7.79 5.76
N SER A 7 2.73 -8.42 4.59
CA SER A 7 1.52 -9.09 4.09
C SER A 7 1.06 -10.20 5.04
N ALA A 8 1.98 -11.04 5.54
CA ALA A 8 1.66 -12.07 6.51
C ALA A 8 1.13 -11.48 7.83
N MET A 9 1.71 -10.37 8.31
CA MET A 9 1.21 -9.68 9.50
C MET A 9 -0.18 -9.10 9.27
N LEU A 10 -0.42 -8.46 8.12
CA LEU A 10 -1.74 -7.88 7.79
C LEU A 10 -2.80 -8.97 7.65
N ALA A 11 -2.48 -10.12 7.03
CA ALA A 11 -3.39 -11.26 6.93
C ALA A 11 -3.79 -11.77 8.33
N MET A 12 -2.82 -11.97 9.22
CA MET A 12 -3.09 -12.37 10.60
C MET A 12 -3.95 -11.32 11.35
N LEU A 13 -3.67 -10.04 11.16
CA LEU A 13 -4.43 -8.96 11.79
C LEU A 13 -5.87 -8.93 11.25
N ASN A 14 -6.09 -9.14 9.96
CA ASN A 14 -7.41 -9.18 9.34
C ASN A 14 -8.29 -10.32 9.88
N GLU A 15 -7.69 -11.45 10.24
CA GLU A 15 -8.40 -12.56 10.88
C GLU A 15 -8.70 -12.28 12.36
N MET A 16 -7.75 -11.69 13.08
CA MET A 16 -7.85 -11.50 14.53
C MET A 16 -8.71 -10.28 14.91
N LEU A 17 -8.53 -9.14 14.24
CA LEU A 17 -9.15 -7.88 14.66
C LEU A 17 -10.69 -7.95 14.71
N PRO A 18 -11.40 -8.59 13.77
CA PRO A 18 -12.86 -8.69 13.84
C PRO A 18 -13.38 -9.40 15.10
N THR A 19 -12.56 -10.24 15.75
CA THR A 19 -12.93 -10.95 16.98
C THR A 19 -12.87 -10.07 18.23
N LEU A 20 -12.23 -8.90 18.15
CA LEU A 20 -12.04 -7.98 19.27
C LEU A 20 -13.09 -6.86 19.28
N PRO A 21 -13.49 -6.34 20.44
CA PRO A 21 -14.31 -5.13 20.52
C PRO A 21 -13.52 -3.89 20.02
N PRO A 22 -14.20 -2.82 19.54
CA PRO A 22 -13.55 -1.66 18.94
C PRO A 22 -12.45 -1.01 19.78
N GLU A 23 -12.67 -0.90 21.10
CA GLU A 23 -11.71 -0.31 22.04
C GLU A 23 -10.43 -1.17 22.13
N ALA A 24 -10.59 -2.48 22.10
CA ALA A 24 -9.44 -3.41 22.10
C ALA A 24 -8.69 -3.37 20.77
N ARG A 25 -9.39 -3.26 19.63
CA ARG A 25 -8.76 -3.05 18.30
C ARG A 25 -7.92 -1.78 18.31
N PHE A 26 -8.52 -0.66 18.73
CA PHE A 26 -7.80 0.62 18.83
C PHE A 26 -6.55 0.50 19.71
N ALA A 27 -6.69 -0.03 20.93
CA ALA A 27 -5.60 -0.15 21.88
C ALA A 27 -4.48 -1.05 21.36
N PHE A 28 -4.85 -2.18 20.74
CA PHE A 28 -3.91 -3.14 20.17
C PHE A 28 -3.13 -2.51 19.01
N ILE A 29 -3.82 -1.92 18.04
CA ILE A 29 -3.17 -1.31 16.86
C ILE A 29 -2.33 -0.11 17.25
N ARG A 30 -2.80 0.73 18.17
CA ARG A 30 -1.99 1.83 18.73
C ARG A 30 -0.68 1.29 19.31
N LYS A 31 -0.74 0.23 20.12
CA LYS A 31 0.45 -0.38 20.73
C LYS A 31 1.38 -1.00 19.68
N LEU A 32 0.82 -1.67 18.67
CA LEU A 32 1.59 -2.20 17.54
C LEU A 32 2.35 -1.08 16.83
N ALA A 33 1.67 0.01 16.49
CA ALA A 33 2.22 1.13 15.74
C ALA A 33 3.31 1.92 16.50
N THR A 34 3.33 1.86 17.84
CA THR A 34 4.38 2.50 18.65
C THR A 34 5.67 1.67 18.75
N ARG A 35 5.66 0.41 18.33
CA ARG A 35 6.85 -0.44 18.41
C ARG A 35 7.93 0.04 17.44
N PRO A 36 9.23 0.03 17.83
CA PRO A 36 10.30 0.60 17.01
C PRO A 36 10.63 -0.27 15.77
N GLU A 37 10.21 -1.53 15.74
CA GLU A 37 10.47 -2.43 14.61
C GLU A 37 9.86 -1.87 13.31
N SER A 38 10.64 -1.94 12.21
CA SER A 38 10.20 -1.43 10.90
C SER A 38 8.92 -2.11 10.41
N LEU A 39 8.80 -3.42 10.62
CA LEU A 39 7.64 -4.22 10.26
C LEU A 39 6.35 -3.68 10.90
N CYS A 40 6.39 -3.30 12.18
CA CYS A 40 5.25 -2.74 12.88
C CYS A 40 4.86 -1.36 12.33
N GLY A 41 5.85 -0.54 11.98
CA GLY A 41 5.61 0.76 11.35
C GLY A 41 5.00 0.63 9.96
N ASP A 42 5.49 -0.31 9.17
CA ASP A 42 5.01 -0.58 7.82
C ASP A 42 3.58 -1.14 7.83
N ALA A 43 3.28 -2.08 8.73
CA ALA A 43 1.93 -2.58 8.92
C ALA A 43 0.98 -1.46 9.41
N ALA A 44 1.41 -0.62 10.37
CA ALA A 44 0.61 0.50 10.83
C ALA A 44 0.31 1.51 9.72
N ALA A 45 1.27 1.77 8.82
CA ALA A 45 1.03 2.62 7.66
C ALA A 45 -0.05 2.04 6.74
N ALA A 46 -0.01 0.74 6.45
CA ALA A 46 -1.05 0.08 5.65
C ALA A 46 -2.43 0.13 6.33
N LEU A 47 -2.48 -0.05 7.66
CA LEU A 47 -3.71 -0.01 8.44
C LEU A 47 -4.37 1.38 8.53
N LEU A 48 -3.71 2.45 8.07
CA LEU A 48 -4.37 3.75 7.85
C LEU A 48 -5.46 3.68 6.78
N LEU A 49 -5.36 2.71 5.86
CA LEU A 49 -6.37 2.45 4.82
C LEU A 49 -7.53 1.59 5.32
N ALA A 50 -7.49 1.10 6.56
CA ALA A 50 -8.55 0.29 7.12
C ALA A 50 -9.86 1.08 7.22
N THR A 51 -10.96 0.42 6.84
CA THR A 51 -12.32 0.99 6.90
C THR A 51 -12.89 0.99 8.31
N ASP A 52 -12.35 0.16 9.21
CA ASP A 52 -12.67 0.18 10.63
C ASP A 52 -11.99 1.41 11.29
N ALA A 53 -12.82 2.35 11.73
CA ALA A 53 -12.35 3.59 12.36
C ALA A 53 -11.50 3.36 13.62
N SER A 54 -11.74 2.27 14.37
CA SER A 54 -10.93 1.93 15.55
C SER A 54 -9.52 1.50 15.14
N VAL A 55 -9.38 0.81 14.03
CA VAL A 55 -8.11 0.34 13.48
C VAL A 55 -7.32 1.51 12.89
N SER A 56 -7.91 2.28 11.98
CA SER A 56 -7.24 3.41 11.33
C SER A 56 -6.84 4.52 12.33
N SER A 57 -7.72 4.84 13.30
CA SER A 57 -7.41 5.80 14.37
C SER A 57 -6.35 5.28 15.34
N GLY A 58 -6.35 3.97 15.62
CA GLY A 58 -5.31 3.31 16.42
C GLY A 58 -3.94 3.42 15.75
N ALA A 59 -3.89 3.11 14.44
CA ALA A 59 -2.68 3.24 13.64
C ALA A 59 -2.17 4.69 13.60
N LEU A 60 -3.04 5.65 13.32
CA LEU A 60 -2.70 7.07 13.31
C LEU A 60 -2.12 7.54 14.65
N THR A 61 -2.80 7.18 15.76
CA THR A 61 -2.37 7.57 17.11
C THR A 61 -1.01 6.95 17.46
N GLY A 62 -0.80 5.69 17.13
CA GLY A 62 0.47 5.02 17.37
C GLY A 62 1.62 5.59 16.53
N LEU A 63 1.38 5.92 15.26
CA LEU A 63 2.36 6.58 14.40
C LEU A 63 2.69 8.00 14.89
N ALA A 64 1.73 8.74 15.45
CA ALA A 64 1.96 10.03 16.06
C ALA A 64 2.86 9.92 17.30
N LEU A 65 2.62 8.94 18.17
CA LEU A 65 3.48 8.66 19.31
C LEU A 65 4.90 8.25 18.89
N ARG A 66 5.02 7.42 17.86
CA ARG A 66 6.30 7.03 17.29
C ARG A 66 7.07 8.23 16.75
N GLN A 67 6.38 9.17 16.08
CA GLN A 67 6.99 10.41 15.62
C GLN A 67 7.48 11.27 16.79
N GLN A 68 6.70 11.39 17.87
CA GLN A 68 7.10 12.12 19.07
C GLN A 68 8.32 11.51 19.78
N ALA A 69 8.45 10.19 19.73
CA ALA A 69 9.61 9.47 20.25
C ALA A 69 10.87 9.58 19.36
N GLY A 70 10.76 10.15 18.16
CA GLY A 70 11.87 10.23 17.21
C GLY A 70 12.11 8.95 16.40
N ASP A 71 11.21 7.98 16.49
CA ASP A 71 11.36 6.65 15.88
C ASP A 71 10.72 6.56 14.48
N LEU A 72 10.37 7.69 13.87
CA LEU A 72 9.83 7.73 12.51
C LEU A 72 10.97 7.77 11.49
N SER A 73 11.27 6.62 10.90
CA SER A 73 12.30 6.53 9.86
C SER A 73 11.89 7.27 8.58
N GLN A 74 12.89 7.69 7.79
CA GLN A 74 12.67 8.29 6.47
C GLN A 74 11.83 7.39 5.55
N ALA A 75 12.09 6.09 5.54
CA ALA A 75 11.33 5.14 4.72
C ALA A 75 9.86 5.10 5.13
N LEU A 76 9.57 5.09 6.43
CA LEU A 76 8.20 5.10 6.95
C LEU A 76 7.51 6.44 6.65
N LEU A 77 8.20 7.57 6.80
CA LEU A 77 7.67 8.89 6.43
C LEU A 77 7.31 8.96 4.95
N SER A 78 8.17 8.44 4.06
CA SER A 78 7.89 8.39 2.63
C SER A 78 6.66 7.53 2.31
N ARG A 79 6.51 6.39 2.99
CA ARG A 79 5.34 5.51 2.85
C ARG A 79 4.05 6.18 3.34
N ILE A 80 4.07 6.81 4.50
CA ILE A 80 2.93 7.57 5.03
C ILE A 80 2.54 8.69 4.05
N THR A 81 3.52 9.41 3.49
CA THR A 81 3.26 10.48 2.52
C THR A 81 2.60 9.95 1.25
N LEU A 82 3.00 8.77 0.76
CA LEU A 82 2.37 8.11 -0.38
C LEU A 82 0.92 7.73 -0.07
N ILE A 83 0.69 7.03 1.04
CA ILE A 83 -0.63 6.55 1.47
C ILE A 83 -1.59 7.71 1.67
N ARG A 84 -1.10 8.87 2.14
CA ARG A 84 -1.90 10.08 2.31
C ARG A 84 -2.68 10.46 1.05
N SER A 85 -2.10 10.27 -0.13
CA SER A 85 -2.75 10.61 -1.41
C SER A 85 -3.96 9.74 -1.73
N TRP A 86 -4.11 8.61 -1.08
CA TRP A 86 -5.18 7.63 -1.30
C TRP A 86 -6.29 7.69 -0.24
N LEU A 87 -6.06 8.38 0.88
CA LEU A 87 -7.02 8.46 1.98
C LEU A 87 -8.15 9.44 1.66
N GLN A 88 -9.37 9.08 2.12
CA GLN A 88 -10.56 9.90 1.98
C GLN A 88 -11.04 10.47 3.33
N ASP A 89 -10.73 9.81 4.46
CA ASP A 89 -11.16 10.26 5.79
C ASP A 89 -10.45 11.56 6.19
N PRO A 90 -11.21 12.67 6.40
CA PRO A 90 -10.62 13.97 6.69
C PRO A 90 -9.95 14.04 8.07
N ASP A 91 -10.34 13.20 9.04
CA ASP A 91 -9.73 13.16 10.37
C ASP A 91 -8.38 12.45 10.32
N ILE A 92 -8.31 11.34 9.61
CA ILE A 92 -7.07 10.63 9.36
C ILE A 92 -6.11 11.51 8.55
N LEU A 93 -6.58 12.17 7.50
CA LEU A 93 -5.78 13.12 6.70
C LEU A 93 -5.19 14.24 7.55
N ARG A 94 -6.00 14.89 8.40
CA ARG A 94 -5.52 15.96 9.31
C ARG A 94 -4.47 15.45 10.28
N GLY A 95 -4.66 14.26 10.82
CA GLY A 95 -3.70 13.62 11.72
C GLY A 95 -2.38 13.31 11.02
N MET A 96 -2.43 12.73 9.81
CA MET A 96 -1.24 12.46 9.01
C MET A 96 -0.49 13.73 8.64
N ASP A 97 -1.19 14.81 8.26
CA ASP A 97 -0.57 16.10 7.97
C ASP A 97 0.20 16.67 9.18
N LYS A 98 -0.30 16.42 10.40
CA LYS A 98 0.42 16.80 11.62
C LYS A 98 1.70 15.99 11.79
N ILE A 99 1.63 14.67 11.59
CA ILE A 99 2.78 13.77 11.68
C ILE A 99 3.86 14.17 10.66
N ILE A 100 3.47 14.32 9.39
CA ILE A 100 4.39 14.67 8.31
C ILE A 100 5.05 16.02 8.56
N ARG A 101 4.28 17.06 8.89
CA ARG A 101 4.82 18.40 9.20
C ARG A 101 5.75 18.39 10.41
N SER A 102 5.42 17.62 11.44
CA SER A 102 6.27 17.50 12.63
C SER A 102 7.57 16.77 12.30
N ALA A 103 7.53 15.66 11.55
CA ALA A 103 8.72 14.93 11.14
C ALA A 103 9.66 15.79 10.28
N LEU A 104 9.12 16.58 9.34
CA LEU A 104 9.91 17.52 8.55
C LEU A 104 10.58 18.61 9.39
N LYS A 105 9.88 19.13 10.40
CA LYS A 105 10.44 20.13 11.33
C LYS A 105 11.58 19.59 12.19
N THR A 106 11.51 18.30 12.55
CA THR A 106 12.57 17.62 13.33
C THR A 106 13.74 17.15 12.48
N GLY A 107 13.74 17.45 11.17
CA GLY A 107 14.85 17.16 10.26
C GLY A 107 14.81 15.75 9.66
N THR A 108 13.71 15.00 9.81
CA THR A 108 13.54 13.75 9.07
C THR A 108 13.33 14.09 7.59
N PRO A 109 14.25 13.71 6.68
CA PRO A 109 14.11 14.09 5.28
C PRO A 109 12.89 13.37 4.65
N ALA A 110 12.09 14.10 3.89
CA ALA A 110 10.89 13.55 3.23
C ALA A 110 11.22 12.72 1.98
N THR A 111 12.44 12.79 1.48
CA THR A 111 12.87 12.08 0.28
C THR A 111 13.62 10.81 0.66
N ASP A 112 13.07 9.66 0.28
CA ASP A 112 13.84 8.41 0.33
C ASP A 112 14.98 8.52 -0.69
N THR A 113 16.23 8.38 -0.22
CA THR A 113 17.42 8.30 -1.06
C THR A 113 17.51 6.96 -1.82
N ARG A 114 16.60 6.01 -1.55
CA ARG A 114 16.47 4.80 -2.36
C ARG A 114 16.07 5.20 -3.77
N SER A 115 16.69 4.59 -4.75
CA SER A 115 16.31 4.80 -6.15
C SER A 115 14.80 4.57 -6.31
N LYS A 116 14.08 5.60 -6.80
CA LYS A 116 12.66 5.45 -7.12
C LYS A 116 12.47 4.25 -8.04
N PRO A 117 11.46 3.41 -7.79
CA PRO A 117 11.16 2.32 -8.70
C PRO A 117 10.99 2.85 -10.12
N LYS A 118 11.65 2.21 -11.08
CA LYS A 118 11.45 2.50 -12.51
C LYS A 118 10.38 1.54 -13.03
N ILE A 119 9.35 2.08 -13.65
CA ILE A 119 8.35 1.30 -14.37
C ILE A 119 8.80 1.28 -15.82
N HIS A 120 9.06 0.09 -16.35
CA HIS A 120 9.56 -0.10 -17.72
C HIS A 120 8.44 -0.35 -18.72
N ARG A 121 7.36 -1.00 -18.28
CA ARG A 121 6.23 -1.36 -19.10
C ARG A 121 4.99 -1.54 -18.22
N VAL A 122 3.85 -1.15 -18.74
CA VAL A 122 2.55 -1.41 -18.12
C VAL A 122 1.64 -2.02 -19.16
N VAL A 123 0.93 -3.07 -18.79
CA VAL A 123 -0.16 -3.64 -19.60
C VAL A 123 -1.41 -3.73 -18.73
N SER A 124 -2.56 -3.51 -19.36
CA SER A 124 -3.87 -3.55 -18.71
C SER A 124 -4.80 -4.44 -19.50
N SER A 125 -5.48 -5.35 -18.83
CA SER A 125 -6.62 -6.03 -19.48
C SER A 125 -7.74 -5.03 -19.73
N MET A 126 -8.67 -5.37 -20.60
CA MET A 126 -9.97 -4.70 -20.62
C MET A 126 -10.75 -5.06 -19.36
N VAL A 127 -11.70 -4.19 -18.99
CA VAL A 127 -12.66 -4.52 -17.94
C VAL A 127 -13.56 -5.63 -18.44
N ASP A 128 -13.65 -6.74 -17.74
CA ASP A 128 -14.50 -7.87 -18.12
C ASP A 128 -15.98 -7.66 -17.72
N GLY A 129 -16.84 -8.58 -18.13
CA GLY A 129 -18.28 -8.53 -17.82
C GLY A 129 -18.61 -8.62 -16.34
N SER A 130 -17.63 -8.95 -15.48
CA SER A 130 -17.78 -8.94 -14.01
C SER A 130 -17.29 -7.63 -13.38
N GLY A 131 -16.78 -6.69 -14.17
CA GLY A 131 -16.16 -5.46 -13.70
C GLY A 131 -14.73 -5.65 -13.18
N ALA A 132 -14.05 -6.74 -13.54
CA ALA A 132 -12.68 -6.97 -13.15
C ALA A 132 -11.71 -6.49 -14.23
N GLN A 133 -10.57 -5.95 -13.80
CA GLN A 133 -9.46 -5.48 -14.63
C GLN A 133 -8.13 -5.83 -13.97
N SER A 134 -7.17 -6.34 -14.74
CA SER A 134 -5.82 -6.57 -14.25
C SER A 134 -4.84 -5.53 -14.78
N LEU A 135 -3.95 -5.06 -13.93
CA LEU A 135 -2.82 -4.21 -14.25
C LEU A 135 -1.55 -5.00 -13.99
N SER A 136 -0.65 -5.09 -14.98
CA SER A 136 0.66 -5.70 -14.80
C SER A 136 1.76 -4.70 -15.14
N MET A 137 2.71 -4.53 -14.23
CA MET A 137 3.75 -3.52 -14.32
C MET A 137 5.13 -4.16 -14.19
N ALA A 138 5.99 -3.97 -15.19
CA ALA A 138 7.39 -4.36 -15.11
C ALA A 138 8.16 -3.28 -14.35
N ILE A 139 8.58 -3.59 -13.13
CA ILE A 139 9.22 -2.65 -12.21
C ILE A 139 10.67 -3.02 -11.93
N GLN A 140 11.49 -2.02 -11.62
CA GLN A 140 12.86 -2.19 -11.15
C GLN A 140 13.13 -1.27 -9.98
N SER A 141 13.62 -1.80 -8.87
CA SER A 141 14.01 -1.03 -7.70
C SER A 141 15.30 -1.59 -7.10
N GLY A 142 16.27 -0.73 -6.82
CA GLY A 142 17.54 -1.13 -6.21
C GLY A 142 18.29 -2.24 -6.95
N GLY A 143 18.19 -2.29 -8.29
CA GLY A 143 18.80 -3.34 -9.13
C GLY A 143 17.95 -4.61 -9.25
N ARG A 144 16.93 -4.81 -8.41
CA ARG A 144 16.01 -5.95 -8.48
C ARG A 144 14.90 -5.67 -9.47
N ARG A 145 14.50 -6.71 -10.21
CA ARG A 145 13.40 -6.66 -11.18
C ARG A 145 12.25 -7.51 -10.72
N ALA A 146 11.03 -7.06 -11.00
CA ALA A 146 9.83 -7.80 -10.67
C ALA A 146 8.67 -7.40 -11.60
N LEU A 147 7.63 -8.23 -11.63
CA LEU A 147 6.31 -7.85 -12.12
C LEU A 147 5.41 -7.59 -10.91
N ALA A 148 4.83 -6.41 -10.84
CA ALA A 148 3.71 -6.14 -9.95
C ALA A 148 2.41 -6.38 -10.72
N VAL A 149 1.55 -7.23 -10.19
CA VAL A 149 0.25 -7.55 -10.77
C VAL A 149 -0.83 -7.15 -9.77
N VAL A 150 -1.82 -6.39 -10.23
CA VAL A 150 -2.93 -5.93 -9.40
C VAL A 150 -4.23 -6.26 -10.09
N LEU A 151 -5.14 -6.89 -9.37
CA LEU A 151 -6.51 -7.15 -9.79
C LEU A 151 -7.44 -6.10 -9.17
N LEU A 152 -8.03 -5.28 -10.02
CA LEU A 152 -9.06 -4.33 -9.67
C LEU A 152 -10.44 -4.94 -9.91
N LYS A 153 -11.40 -4.61 -9.07
CA LYS A 153 -12.78 -5.05 -9.21
C LYS A 153 -13.74 -3.92 -8.87
N GLN A 154 -14.60 -3.58 -9.83
CA GLN A 154 -15.64 -2.58 -9.62
C GLN A 154 -16.52 -2.93 -8.42
N GLY A 155 -16.79 -1.95 -7.57
CA GLY A 155 -17.54 -2.13 -6.33
C GLY A 155 -16.74 -2.75 -5.18
N PHE A 156 -15.53 -3.26 -5.44
CA PHE A 156 -14.65 -3.85 -4.41
C PHE A 156 -13.37 -3.02 -4.19
N GLY A 157 -12.82 -2.47 -5.26
CA GLY A 157 -11.54 -1.78 -5.24
C GLY A 157 -10.38 -2.69 -5.65
N VAL A 158 -9.31 -2.71 -4.90
CA VAL A 158 -8.14 -3.61 -5.11
C VAL A 158 -8.46 -4.97 -4.52
N LYS A 159 -8.75 -5.94 -5.39
CA LYS A 159 -9.16 -7.29 -4.98
C LYS A 159 -7.97 -8.20 -4.68
N ASP A 160 -6.89 -8.03 -5.43
CA ASP A 160 -5.67 -8.82 -5.25
C ASP A 160 -4.46 -8.04 -5.75
N ALA A 161 -3.30 -8.27 -5.12
CA ALA A 161 -2.04 -7.65 -5.52
C ALA A 161 -0.88 -8.58 -5.14
N PHE A 162 0.03 -8.83 -6.08
CA PHE A 162 1.21 -9.63 -5.83
C PHE A 162 2.41 -9.18 -6.68
N VAL A 163 3.58 -9.56 -6.24
CA VAL A 163 4.85 -9.22 -6.90
C VAL A 163 5.58 -10.51 -7.24
N LEU A 164 5.89 -10.69 -8.52
CA LEU A 164 6.66 -11.81 -9.03
C LEU A 164 8.10 -11.36 -9.27
N PRO A 165 9.08 -11.86 -8.51
CA PRO A 165 10.48 -11.51 -8.72
C PRO A 165 10.97 -12.04 -10.08
N CYS A 166 11.82 -11.27 -10.75
CA CYS A 166 12.46 -11.65 -12.01
C CYS A 166 13.98 -11.66 -11.83
N THR A 167 14.64 -12.70 -12.32
CA THR A 167 16.10 -12.86 -12.24
C THR A 167 16.84 -12.03 -13.28
N SER A 168 16.18 -11.69 -14.39
CA SER A 168 16.77 -10.93 -15.49
C SER A 168 15.78 -10.00 -16.19
N ALA A 169 16.31 -9.06 -16.98
CA ALA A 169 15.50 -8.18 -17.83
C ALA A 169 14.80 -8.98 -18.96
N SER A 170 15.41 -10.04 -19.45
CA SER A 170 14.84 -10.92 -20.48
C SER A 170 13.63 -11.67 -19.93
N GLU A 171 13.77 -12.27 -18.76
CA GLU A 171 12.68 -12.96 -18.07
C GLU A 171 11.51 -12.01 -17.80
N GLN A 172 11.78 -10.83 -17.23
CA GLN A 172 10.75 -9.81 -16.99
C GLN A 172 9.99 -9.44 -18.25
N LYS A 173 10.73 -9.21 -19.36
CA LYS A 173 10.13 -8.88 -20.67
C LYS A 173 9.28 -10.03 -21.21
N GLN A 174 9.74 -11.26 -21.06
CA GLN A 174 9.02 -12.46 -21.50
C GLN A 174 7.75 -12.68 -20.69
N MET A 175 7.82 -12.59 -19.36
CA MET A 175 6.67 -12.78 -18.48
C MET A 175 5.57 -11.74 -18.74
N ILE A 176 5.91 -10.44 -18.85
CA ILE A 176 4.88 -9.42 -19.12
C ILE A 176 4.28 -9.55 -20.52
N ALA A 177 5.06 -10.01 -21.50
CA ALA A 177 4.56 -10.29 -22.84
C ALA A 177 3.62 -11.50 -22.85
N GLN A 178 3.95 -12.53 -22.08
CA GLN A 178 3.08 -13.71 -21.93
C GLN A 178 1.75 -13.32 -21.28
N ILE A 179 1.78 -12.58 -20.17
CA ILE A 179 0.56 -12.07 -19.53
C ILE A 179 -0.28 -11.25 -20.51
N ALA A 180 0.35 -10.33 -21.26
CA ALA A 180 -0.37 -9.52 -22.23
C ALA A 180 -1.06 -10.36 -23.30
N ASN A 181 -0.38 -11.38 -23.83
CA ASN A 181 -0.93 -12.27 -24.86
C ASN A 181 -2.06 -13.16 -24.33
N GLU A 182 -1.89 -13.74 -23.12
CA GLU A 182 -2.88 -14.64 -22.54
C GLU A 182 -4.16 -13.93 -22.10
N SER A 183 -4.02 -12.69 -21.57
CA SER A 183 -5.15 -11.89 -21.09
C SER A 183 -5.73 -10.93 -22.13
N GLY A 184 -5.14 -10.85 -23.33
CA GLY A 184 -5.50 -9.84 -24.32
C GLY A 184 -5.25 -8.40 -23.82
N ALA A 185 -4.30 -8.24 -22.90
CA ALA A 185 -4.03 -6.93 -22.31
C ALA A 185 -3.32 -6.00 -23.31
N LEU A 186 -3.67 -4.72 -23.22
CA LEU A 186 -3.14 -3.66 -24.06
C LEU A 186 -2.05 -2.89 -23.33
N GLU A 187 -1.16 -2.25 -24.10
CA GLU A 187 -0.18 -1.30 -23.54
C GLU A 187 -0.91 -0.16 -22.84
N ALA A 188 -0.45 0.17 -21.64
CA ALA A 188 -0.94 1.28 -20.83
C ALA A 188 0.22 2.15 -20.34
N THR A 189 -0.10 3.36 -19.90
CA THR A 189 0.88 4.25 -19.28
C THR A 189 0.96 4.04 -17.78
N ALA A 190 2.07 4.46 -17.16
CA ALA A 190 2.20 4.45 -15.71
C ALA A 190 1.14 5.37 -15.06
N ASP A 191 0.86 6.53 -15.67
CA ASP A 191 -0.16 7.46 -15.17
C ASP A 191 -1.56 6.86 -15.18
N TYR A 192 -1.90 6.09 -16.23
CA TYR A 192 -3.15 5.32 -16.26
C TYR A 192 -3.22 4.32 -15.10
N ALA A 193 -2.15 3.54 -14.89
CA ALA A 193 -2.13 2.55 -13.81
C ALA A 193 -2.27 3.22 -12.43
N PHE A 194 -1.57 4.33 -12.18
CA PHE A 194 -1.71 5.06 -10.92
C PHE A 194 -3.11 5.66 -10.73
N THR A 195 -3.72 6.17 -11.79
CA THR A 195 -5.08 6.70 -11.74
C THR A 195 -6.09 5.60 -11.43
N ALA A 196 -6.00 4.46 -12.13
CA ALA A 196 -6.88 3.31 -11.92
C ALA A 196 -6.74 2.74 -10.49
N LEU A 197 -5.49 2.61 -9.99
CA LEU A 197 -5.22 2.18 -8.62
C LEU A 197 -5.80 3.15 -7.58
N SER A 198 -5.63 4.46 -7.80
CA SER A 198 -6.14 5.49 -6.87
C SER A 198 -7.67 5.46 -6.80
N TRP A 199 -8.34 5.28 -7.93
CA TRP A 199 -9.79 5.15 -7.98
C TRP A 199 -10.28 3.87 -7.31
N ALA A 200 -9.62 2.74 -7.58
CA ALA A 200 -9.98 1.47 -6.95
C ALA A 200 -9.79 1.51 -5.42
N LEU A 201 -8.72 2.14 -4.93
CA LEU A 201 -8.51 2.33 -3.49
C LEU A 201 -9.59 3.22 -2.87
N ALA A 202 -9.95 4.32 -3.51
CA ALA A 202 -11.01 5.21 -3.05
C ALA A 202 -12.39 4.49 -3.06
N GLU A 203 -12.69 3.73 -4.11
CA GLU A 203 -13.92 2.94 -4.22
C GLU A 203 -13.98 1.87 -3.12
N GLY A 204 -12.88 1.14 -2.89
CA GLY A 204 -12.78 0.15 -1.83
C GLY A 204 -13.06 0.77 -0.46
N GLN A 205 -12.44 1.89 -0.14
CA GLN A 205 -12.68 2.61 1.11
C GLN A 205 -14.15 3.05 1.25
N ALA A 206 -14.74 3.61 0.19
CA ALA A 206 -16.14 4.03 0.20
C ALA A 206 -17.10 2.85 0.44
N ASN A 207 -16.76 1.66 -0.04
CA ASN A 207 -17.56 0.44 0.07
C ASN A 207 -17.19 -0.42 1.30
N GLY A 208 -16.29 0.03 2.14
CA GLY A 208 -15.91 -0.69 3.36
C GLY A 208 -15.01 -1.90 3.11
N THR A 209 -14.31 -1.96 1.96
CA THR A 209 -13.37 -3.04 1.64
C THR A 209 -11.94 -2.59 1.83
N MET A 210 -11.12 -3.41 2.52
CA MET A 210 -9.67 -3.19 2.55
C MET A 210 -9.03 -3.66 1.24
N PRO A 211 -8.02 -2.94 0.73
CA PRO A 211 -7.21 -3.45 -0.35
C PRO A 211 -6.53 -4.76 0.06
N ALA A 212 -6.33 -5.65 -0.90
CA ALA A 212 -5.52 -6.85 -0.68
C ALA A 212 -4.11 -6.47 -0.21
N ALA A 213 -3.58 -7.23 0.74
CA ALA A 213 -2.29 -7.00 1.38
C ALA A 213 -1.13 -7.55 0.54
#